data_931083e6e92c6f081192d7ce12179730
#
_entry.id   931083e6e92c6f081192d7ce12179730
#
_cell.length_a   1.000
_cell.length_b   1.000
_cell.length_c   1.000
_cell.angle_alpha   90.00
_cell.angle_beta   90.00
_cell.angle_gamma   90.00
#
_symmetry.space_group_name_H-M   'P 1'
#
loop_
_entity.id
_entity.type
_entity.pdbx_description
1 polymer ?
#
loop_
_entity_poly.entity_id
_entity_poly.type
_entity_poly.pdbx_seq_one_letter_code
_entity_poly.pdbx_strand_id
1 'polypeptide(L)'
;MSPRTAAALRDGDRSLREHLIATAGALMAEEGAAKLTVRAIARRAGVADGVLYNHFADKEELLAHALRAHVRGAERALGDLPVAGDATVEANLRAHLAYGLALHRAILPTFAGLLAHPVVLTRFAALTPTNTEWRDRLLTYLHAERDLGRLSSTAHLDAAAALLVGACHETVFSALVPHAGPAPAPSLDDVVATVLEGIGA
;
A
#
# COMPACT_ATOMS: atom_id res chain seq x y z
N MET A 1 -35.83 14.99 18.40
CA MET A 1 -34.52 15.56 18.00
C MET A 1 -34.64 16.18 16.60
N SER A 2 -34.15 17.42 16.42
CA SER A 2 -34.19 18.10 15.11
C SER A 2 -33.28 17.40 14.09
N PRO A 3 -33.64 17.33 12.78
CA PRO A 3 -32.79 16.76 11.73
C PRO A 3 -31.38 17.37 11.65
N ARG A 4 -31.25 18.67 11.98
CA ARG A 4 -29.94 19.36 12.06
C ARG A 4 -29.07 18.86 13.20
N THR A 5 -29.62 18.55 14.35
CA THR A 5 -28.88 18.00 15.51
C THR A 5 -28.41 16.58 15.24
N ALA A 6 -29.20 15.76 14.55
CA ALA A 6 -28.83 14.41 14.17
C ALA A 6 -27.76 14.38 13.06
N ALA A 7 -27.71 15.39 12.17
CA ALA A 7 -26.66 15.52 11.16
C ALA A 7 -25.32 15.98 11.80
N ALA A 8 -25.35 16.96 12.70
CA ALA A 8 -24.16 17.45 13.42
C ALA A 8 -23.55 16.37 14.34
N LEU A 9 -24.37 15.55 15.00
CA LEU A 9 -23.88 14.42 15.79
C LEU A 9 -23.22 13.34 14.92
N ARG A 10 -23.79 13.04 13.74
CA ARG A 10 -23.22 12.09 12.79
C ARG A 10 -21.92 12.59 12.17
N ASP A 11 -21.81 13.89 11.92
CA ASP A 11 -20.58 14.51 11.38
C ASP A 11 -19.46 14.52 12.43
N GLY A 12 -19.78 14.84 13.69
CA GLY A 12 -18.84 14.74 14.79
C GLY A 12 -18.37 13.30 15.06
N ASP A 13 -19.27 12.33 14.98
CA ASP A 13 -18.96 10.90 15.14
C ASP A 13 -18.07 10.38 14.01
N ARG A 14 -18.33 10.76 12.75
CA ARG A 14 -17.49 10.43 11.61
C ARG A 14 -16.09 11.06 11.74
N SER A 15 -16.00 12.33 12.13
CA SER A 15 -14.74 13.04 12.35
C SER A 15 -13.90 12.37 13.43
N LEU A 16 -14.52 11.92 14.54
CA LEU A 16 -13.82 11.20 15.60
C LEU A 16 -13.32 9.83 15.13
N ARG A 17 -14.12 9.09 14.39
CA ARG A 17 -13.71 7.80 13.80
C ARG A 17 -12.50 7.97 12.88
N GLU A 18 -12.52 8.97 12.02
CA GLU A 18 -11.41 9.30 11.12
C GLU A 18 -10.15 9.72 11.90
N HIS A 19 -10.30 10.52 12.96
CA HIS A 19 -9.20 10.90 13.84
C HIS A 19 -8.57 9.69 14.52
N LEU A 20 -9.36 8.73 15.01
CA LEU A 20 -8.86 7.49 15.60
C LEU A 20 -8.08 6.64 14.59
N ILE A 21 -8.58 6.51 13.36
CA ILE A 21 -7.91 5.79 12.27
C ILE A 21 -6.57 6.47 11.94
N ALA A 22 -6.56 7.79 11.77
CA ALA A 22 -5.35 8.54 11.44
C ALA A 22 -4.31 8.43 12.57
N THR A 23 -4.74 8.52 13.82
CA THR A 23 -3.87 8.36 15.00
C THR A 23 -3.28 6.96 15.07
N ALA A 24 -4.09 5.92 14.85
CA ALA A 24 -3.60 4.54 14.81
C ALA A 24 -2.63 4.31 13.66
N GLY A 25 -2.89 4.88 12.48
CA GLY A 25 -1.99 4.82 11.32
C GLY A 25 -0.65 5.50 11.57
N ALA A 26 -0.65 6.66 12.22
CA ALA A 26 0.57 7.37 12.58
C ALA A 26 1.42 6.55 13.60
N LEU A 27 0.78 6.04 14.66
CA LEU A 27 1.45 5.17 15.64
C LEU A 27 2.00 3.89 15.00
N MET A 28 1.27 3.34 14.03
CA MET A 28 1.69 2.15 13.29
C MET A 28 2.97 2.41 12.48
N ALA A 29 3.08 3.58 11.87
CA ALA A 29 4.26 4.00 11.14
C ALA A 29 5.45 4.31 12.06
N GLU A 30 5.20 4.93 13.22
CA GLU A 30 6.24 5.34 14.19
C GLU A 30 6.78 4.18 15.03
N GLU A 31 5.92 3.33 15.57
CA GLU A 31 6.25 2.33 16.59
C GLU A 31 6.15 0.87 16.08
N GLY A 32 5.59 0.68 14.89
CA GLY A 32 5.28 -0.63 14.31
C GLY A 32 3.97 -1.21 14.84
N ALA A 33 3.35 -2.03 14.01
CA ALA A 33 2.02 -2.60 14.28
C ALA A 33 1.97 -3.53 15.50
N ALA A 34 3.06 -4.24 15.79
CA ALA A 34 3.12 -5.22 16.90
C ALA A 34 2.96 -4.57 18.29
N LYS A 35 3.35 -3.31 18.46
CA LYS A 35 3.28 -2.58 19.75
C LYS A 35 1.96 -1.85 19.97
N LEU A 36 1.09 -1.77 18.96
CA LEU A 36 -0.16 -1.03 19.04
C LEU A 36 -1.15 -1.67 20.00
N THR A 37 -1.57 -0.89 20.98
CA THR A 37 -2.63 -1.24 21.92
C THR A 37 -3.77 -0.23 21.85
N VAL A 38 -5.00 -0.66 22.18
CA VAL A 38 -6.17 0.24 22.29
C VAL A 38 -5.84 1.42 23.20
N ARG A 39 -5.21 1.17 24.35
CA ARG A 39 -4.81 2.20 25.31
C ARG A 39 -3.79 3.19 24.73
N ALA A 40 -2.81 2.73 23.94
CA ALA A 40 -1.83 3.61 23.30
C ALA A 40 -2.51 4.54 22.28
N ILE A 41 -3.42 3.99 21.48
CA ILE A 41 -4.19 4.74 20.48
C ILE A 41 -5.11 5.76 21.17
N ALA A 42 -5.89 5.34 22.18
CA ALA A 42 -6.78 6.23 22.92
C ALA A 42 -6.04 7.39 23.58
N ARG A 43 -4.91 7.09 24.25
CA ARG A 43 -4.05 8.11 24.87
C ARG A 43 -3.52 9.11 23.84
N ARG A 44 -3.03 8.64 22.70
CA ARG A 44 -2.50 9.51 21.64
C ARG A 44 -3.62 10.34 20.98
N ALA A 45 -4.82 9.79 20.85
CA ALA A 45 -6.00 10.48 20.32
C ALA A 45 -6.66 11.44 21.32
N GLY A 46 -6.27 11.42 22.60
CA GLY A 46 -6.85 12.26 23.64
C GLY A 46 -8.26 11.84 24.06
N VAL A 47 -8.60 10.53 23.97
CA VAL A 47 -9.91 9.99 24.35
C VAL A 47 -9.77 8.88 25.39
N ALA A 48 -10.90 8.54 26.05
CA ALA A 48 -10.95 7.38 26.94
C ALA A 48 -10.93 6.06 26.13
N ASP A 49 -10.33 5.01 26.69
CA ASP A 49 -10.19 3.69 26.04
C ASP A 49 -11.53 3.14 25.50
N GLY A 50 -12.63 3.33 26.26
CA GLY A 50 -13.97 2.87 25.88
C GLY A 50 -14.55 3.56 24.64
N VAL A 51 -14.04 4.73 24.27
CA VAL A 51 -14.52 5.47 23.08
C VAL A 51 -14.24 4.70 21.80
N LEU A 52 -13.10 3.97 21.73
CA LEU A 52 -12.76 3.18 20.55
C LEU A 52 -13.81 2.11 20.26
N TYR A 53 -14.37 1.46 21.30
CA TYR A 53 -15.39 0.41 21.15
C TYR A 53 -16.78 0.94 20.74
N ASN A 54 -16.99 2.26 20.76
CA ASN A 54 -18.18 2.87 20.16
C ASN A 54 -18.07 2.99 18.63
N HIS A 55 -16.85 2.97 18.08
CA HIS A 55 -16.56 3.19 16.66
C HIS A 55 -16.07 1.94 15.92
N PHE A 56 -15.53 0.97 16.66
CA PHE A 56 -14.94 -0.27 16.12
C PHE A 56 -15.39 -1.45 16.96
N ALA A 57 -15.77 -2.54 16.32
CA ALA A 57 -16.20 -3.75 16.99
C ALA A 57 -15.10 -4.35 17.88
N ASP A 58 -13.85 -4.25 17.42
CA ASP A 58 -12.68 -4.73 18.12
C ASP A 58 -11.40 -3.98 17.65
N LYS A 59 -10.25 -4.34 18.24
CA LYS A 59 -8.94 -3.79 17.90
C LYS A 59 -8.55 -4.11 16.47
N GLU A 60 -8.86 -5.29 15.99
CA GLU A 60 -8.49 -5.80 14.67
C GLU A 60 -9.16 -4.99 13.55
N GLU A 61 -10.41 -4.56 13.75
CA GLU A 61 -11.10 -3.65 12.83
C GLU A 61 -10.38 -2.29 12.75
N LEU A 62 -10.07 -1.70 13.91
CA LEU A 62 -9.33 -0.43 13.95
C LEU A 62 -7.97 -0.55 13.25
N LEU A 63 -7.21 -1.62 13.52
CA LEU A 63 -5.91 -1.85 12.90
C LEU A 63 -6.00 -2.05 11.39
N ALA A 64 -7.03 -2.73 10.90
CA ALA A 64 -7.26 -2.89 9.45
C ALA A 64 -7.54 -1.54 8.78
N HIS A 65 -8.36 -0.68 9.39
CA HIS A 65 -8.59 0.68 8.90
C HIS A 65 -7.34 1.56 8.98
N ALA A 66 -6.55 1.44 10.06
CA ALA A 66 -5.29 2.15 10.22
C ALA A 66 -4.26 1.75 9.16
N LEU A 67 -4.12 0.44 8.90
CA LEU A 67 -3.27 -0.07 7.82
C LEU A 67 -3.70 0.48 6.46
N ARG A 68 -5.02 0.51 6.20
CA ARG A 68 -5.55 1.09 4.96
C ARG A 68 -5.24 2.58 4.84
N ALA A 69 -5.37 3.34 5.93
CA ALA A 69 -5.02 4.75 5.97
C ALA A 69 -3.51 4.98 5.74
N HIS A 70 -2.65 4.12 6.32
CA HIS A 70 -1.21 4.15 6.13
C HIS A 70 -0.83 3.92 4.66
N VAL A 71 -1.36 2.86 4.02
CA VAL A 71 -1.12 2.58 2.60
C VAL A 71 -1.56 3.75 1.72
N ARG A 72 -2.78 4.26 1.90
CA ARG A 72 -3.29 5.43 1.17
C ARG A 72 -2.46 6.70 1.41
N GLY A 73 -1.91 6.85 2.59
CA GLY A 73 -0.99 7.94 2.92
C GLY A 73 0.30 7.86 2.11
N ALA A 74 0.90 6.67 2.03
CA ALA A 74 2.08 6.40 1.24
C ALA A 74 1.83 6.63 -0.26
N GLU A 75 0.73 6.10 -0.80
CA GLU A 75 0.34 6.30 -2.21
C GLU A 75 0.19 7.80 -2.56
N ARG A 76 -0.50 8.57 -1.73
CA ARG A 76 -0.68 10.02 -1.95
C ARG A 76 0.63 10.80 -1.91
N ALA A 77 1.58 10.39 -1.07
CA ALA A 77 2.89 11.03 -0.98
C ALA A 77 3.77 10.77 -2.21
N LEU A 78 3.53 9.67 -2.93
CA LEU A 78 4.28 9.30 -4.13
C LEU A 78 3.74 9.96 -5.42
N GLY A 79 2.52 10.48 -5.40
CA GLY A 79 1.89 11.13 -6.56
C GLY A 79 1.37 10.15 -7.61
N ASP A 80 1.25 10.65 -8.83
CA ASP A 80 0.62 9.92 -9.93
C ASP A 80 1.60 8.99 -10.65
N LEU A 81 1.07 7.92 -11.22
CA LEU A 81 1.80 6.98 -12.06
C LEU A 81 1.75 7.44 -13.54
N PRO A 82 2.78 7.08 -14.34
CA PRO A 82 2.75 7.33 -15.77
C PRO A 82 1.52 6.74 -16.47
N VAL A 83 1.06 7.43 -17.50
CA VAL A 83 -0.05 7.01 -18.36
C VAL A 83 0.51 6.31 -19.59
N ALA A 84 -0.17 5.26 -20.05
CA ALA A 84 0.23 4.55 -21.27
C ALA A 84 0.17 5.49 -22.48
N GLY A 85 1.17 5.40 -23.34
CA GLY A 85 1.29 6.21 -24.54
C GLY A 85 2.12 7.50 -24.39
N ASP A 86 2.32 8.01 -23.16
CA ASP A 86 2.96 9.33 -22.99
C ASP A 86 4.48 9.28 -23.29
N ALA A 87 5.28 8.60 -22.57
CA ALA A 87 6.72 8.52 -22.80
C ALA A 87 7.11 7.19 -23.49
N THR A 88 8.37 6.78 -23.41
CA THR A 88 8.77 5.43 -23.83
C THR A 88 8.28 4.42 -22.79
N VAL A 89 7.98 3.19 -23.24
CA VAL A 89 7.59 2.10 -22.32
C VAL A 89 8.66 1.88 -21.25
N GLU A 90 9.92 1.93 -21.65
CA GLU A 90 11.06 1.80 -20.74
C GLU A 90 11.07 2.89 -19.65
N ALA A 91 10.91 4.17 -20.03
CA ALA A 91 10.89 5.27 -19.08
C ALA A 91 9.70 5.18 -18.12
N ASN A 92 8.53 4.80 -18.63
CA ASN A 92 7.32 4.61 -17.84
C ASN A 92 7.46 3.43 -16.88
N LEU A 93 7.99 2.28 -17.32
CA LEU A 93 8.23 1.13 -16.45
C LEU A 93 9.25 1.43 -15.36
N ARG A 94 10.30 2.21 -15.69
CA ARG A 94 11.26 2.69 -14.69
C ARG A 94 10.57 3.53 -13.61
N ALA A 95 9.69 4.44 -14.02
CA ALA A 95 8.90 5.26 -13.08
C ALA A 95 7.91 4.43 -12.24
N HIS A 96 7.22 3.46 -12.86
CA HIS A 96 6.37 2.49 -12.14
C HIS A 96 7.17 1.69 -11.12
N LEU A 97 8.36 1.20 -11.48
CA LEU A 97 9.20 0.42 -10.59
C LEU A 97 9.76 1.26 -9.44
N ALA A 98 10.18 2.50 -9.73
CA ALA A 98 10.61 3.46 -8.70
C ALA A 98 9.49 3.77 -7.70
N TYR A 99 8.28 4.01 -8.20
CA TYR A 99 7.07 4.18 -7.38
C TYR A 99 6.80 2.94 -6.52
N GLY A 100 6.78 1.75 -7.15
CA GLY A 100 6.56 0.49 -6.45
C GLY A 100 7.57 0.24 -5.34
N LEU A 101 8.86 0.48 -5.61
CA LEU A 101 9.92 0.32 -4.63
C LEU A 101 9.75 1.30 -3.45
N ALA A 102 9.42 2.56 -3.72
CA ALA A 102 9.18 3.55 -2.68
C ALA A 102 7.93 3.20 -1.84
N LEU A 103 6.85 2.74 -2.48
CA LEU A 103 5.64 2.25 -1.80
C LEU A 103 5.97 1.07 -0.91
N HIS A 104 6.66 0.05 -1.43
CA HIS A 104 7.01 -1.14 -0.65
C HIS A 104 7.92 -0.81 0.54
N ARG A 105 8.88 0.10 0.38
CA ARG A 105 9.69 0.59 1.51
C ARG A 105 8.85 1.23 2.61
N ALA A 106 7.80 1.94 2.24
CA ALA A 106 6.91 2.59 3.20
C ALA A 106 6.00 1.59 3.92
N ILE A 107 5.49 0.56 3.24
CA ILE A 107 4.41 -0.29 3.78
C ILE A 107 4.87 -1.67 4.27
N LEU A 108 5.86 -2.32 3.63
CA LEU A 108 6.24 -3.70 3.97
C LEU A 108 6.72 -3.89 5.42
N PRO A 109 7.46 -2.97 6.05
CA PRO A 109 7.81 -3.11 7.47
C PRO A 109 6.58 -3.22 8.37
N THR A 110 5.52 -2.46 8.05
CA THR A 110 4.24 -2.52 8.76
C THR A 110 3.52 -3.84 8.54
N PHE A 111 3.46 -4.32 7.28
CA PHE A 111 2.88 -5.62 6.94
C PHE A 111 3.63 -6.77 7.62
N ALA A 112 4.96 -6.74 7.64
CA ALA A 112 5.77 -7.76 8.32
C ALA A 112 5.41 -7.86 9.81
N GLY A 113 5.18 -6.73 10.48
CA GLY A 113 4.71 -6.69 11.87
C GLY A 113 3.30 -7.24 12.09
N LEU A 114 2.50 -7.36 11.02
CA LEU A 114 1.11 -7.85 11.06
C LEU A 114 0.95 -9.30 10.58
N LEU A 115 2.02 -9.95 10.11
CA LEU A 115 1.94 -11.36 9.66
C LEU A 115 1.43 -12.31 10.75
N ALA A 116 1.71 -12.03 12.02
CA ALA A 116 1.19 -12.77 13.16
C ALA A 116 -0.30 -12.45 13.47
N HIS A 117 -0.92 -11.53 12.74
CA HIS A 117 -2.30 -11.06 12.96
C HIS A 117 -3.18 -11.27 11.71
N PRO A 118 -3.46 -12.52 11.30
CA PRO A 118 -4.15 -12.82 10.04
C PRO A 118 -5.54 -12.19 9.94
N VAL A 119 -6.24 -12.01 11.05
CA VAL A 119 -7.56 -11.36 11.09
C VAL A 119 -7.47 -9.90 10.61
N VAL A 120 -6.43 -9.17 11.02
CA VAL A 120 -6.20 -7.79 10.57
C VAL A 120 -5.97 -7.76 9.06
N LEU A 121 -5.14 -8.67 8.53
CA LEU A 121 -4.84 -8.75 7.10
C LEU A 121 -6.07 -9.13 6.26
N THR A 122 -6.89 -10.07 6.74
CA THR A 122 -8.15 -10.45 6.07
C THR A 122 -9.12 -9.26 6.01
N ARG A 123 -9.28 -8.53 7.12
CA ARG A 123 -10.13 -7.33 7.15
C ARG A 123 -9.58 -6.20 6.28
N PHE A 124 -8.25 -6.02 6.28
CA PHE A 124 -7.61 -5.06 5.39
C PHE A 124 -7.91 -5.38 3.91
N ALA A 125 -7.77 -6.65 3.51
CA ALA A 125 -8.11 -7.09 2.15
C ALA A 125 -9.58 -6.80 1.80
N ALA A 126 -10.52 -7.03 2.74
CA ALA A 126 -11.93 -6.72 2.55
C ALA A 126 -12.23 -5.21 2.42
N LEU A 127 -11.40 -4.35 3.01
CA LEU A 127 -11.49 -2.90 2.89
C LEU A 127 -10.85 -2.35 1.61
N THR A 128 -10.05 -3.15 0.92
CA THR A 128 -9.33 -2.73 -0.28
C THR A 128 -10.19 -3.01 -1.51
N PRO A 129 -10.60 -1.98 -2.26
CA PRO A 129 -11.34 -2.20 -3.51
C PRO A 129 -10.50 -3.01 -4.49
N THR A 130 -11.15 -3.85 -5.28
CA THR A 130 -10.51 -4.60 -6.37
C THR A 130 -9.85 -3.64 -7.37
N ASN A 131 -8.72 -4.02 -7.92
CA ASN A 131 -7.98 -3.26 -8.94
C ASN A 131 -7.45 -1.87 -8.48
N THR A 132 -7.20 -1.69 -7.20
CA THR A 132 -6.64 -0.44 -6.66
C THR A 132 -5.21 -0.56 -6.17
N GLU A 133 -4.70 -1.77 -6.01
CA GLU A 133 -3.31 -1.99 -5.61
C GLU A 133 -2.34 -1.61 -6.73
N TRP A 134 -1.13 -1.24 -6.37
CA TRP A 134 -0.10 -0.87 -7.36
C TRP A 134 0.13 -1.96 -8.41
N ARG A 135 0.10 -3.25 -8.03
CA ARG A 135 0.19 -4.37 -8.97
C ARG A 135 -0.90 -4.32 -10.04
N ASP A 136 -2.14 -4.06 -9.64
CA ASP A 136 -3.28 -4.01 -10.57
C ASP A 136 -3.17 -2.80 -11.51
N ARG A 137 -2.71 -1.66 -10.98
CA ARG A 137 -2.46 -0.45 -11.76
C ARG A 137 -1.32 -0.65 -12.76
N LEU A 138 -0.24 -1.33 -12.36
CA LEU A 138 0.85 -1.72 -13.25
C LEU A 138 0.36 -2.66 -14.35
N LEU A 139 -0.44 -3.66 -14.01
CA LEU A 139 -1.01 -4.59 -14.99
C LEU A 139 -1.95 -3.87 -15.98
N THR A 140 -2.79 -2.96 -15.49
CA THR A 140 -3.64 -2.11 -16.33
C THR A 140 -2.80 -1.26 -17.29
N TYR A 141 -1.70 -0.66 -16.81
CA TYR A 141 -0.75 0.06 -17.65
C TYR A 141 -0.14 -0.82 -18.75
N LEU A 142 0.34 -2.01 -18.39
CA LEU A 142 0.94 -2.95 -19.36
C LEU A 142 -0.07 -3.39 -20.43
N HIS A 143 -1.32 -3.64 -20.05
CA HIS A 143 -2.39 -3.95 -21.02
C HIS A 143 -2.62 -2.79 -21.98
N ALA A 144 -2.70 -1.56 -21.48
CA ALA A 144 -2.89 -0.37 -22.31
C ALA A 144 -1.72 -0.17 -23.29
N GLU A 145 -0.46 -0.38 -22.87
CA GLU A 145 0.70 -0.30 -23.75
C GLU A 145 0.69 -1.39 -24.84
N ARG A 146 0.24 -2.60 -24.52
CA ARG A 146 0.04 -3.65 -25.52
C ARG A 146 -1.07 -3.29 -26.51
N ASP A 147 -2.19 -2.75 -26.04
CA ASP A 147 -3.31 -2.36 -26.89
C ASP A 147 -2.94 -1.19 -27.83
N LEU A 148 -1.96 -0.36 -27.44
CA LEU A 148 -1.33 0.64 -28.29
C LEU A 148 -0.29 0.06 -29.28
N GLY A 149 -0.03 -1.25 -29.24
CA GLY A 149 0.95 -1.92 -30.09
C GLY A 149 2.42 -1.66 -29.70
N ARG A 150 2.66 -1.14 -28.49
CA ARG A 150 4.00 -0.80 -27.98
C ARG A 150 4.66 -1.95 -27.21
N LEU A 151 3.89 -3.00 -26.90
CA LEU A 151 4.37 -4.28 -26.40
C LEU A 151 3.90 -5.40 -27.31
N SER A 152 4.59 -6.53 -27.30
CA SER A 152 4.19 -7.70 -28.06
C SER A 152 2.77 -8.16 -27.73
N SER A 153 1.99 -8.52 -28.76
CA SER A 153 0.65 -9.08 -28.59
C SER A 153 0.66 -10.43 -27.84
N THR A 154 1.78 -11.12 -27.83
CA THR A 154 2.00 -12.40 -27.15
C THR A 154 2.65 -12.25 -25.79
N ALA A 155 2.91 -11.01 -25.32
CA ALA A 155 3.57 -10.78 -24.03
C ALA A 155 2.79 -11.34 -22.84
N HIS A 156 3.49 -12.01 -21.94
CA HIS A 156 2.95 -12.55 -20.69
C HIS A 156 2.89 -11.46 -19.60
N LEU A 157 1.93 -10.53 -19.71
CA LEU A 157 1.86 -9.33 -18.88
C LEU A 157 1.71 -9.61 -17.38
N ASP A 158 0.95 -10.65 -16.99
CA ASP A 158 0.84 -11.08 -15.59
C ASP A 158 2.18 -11.53 -15.02
N ALA A 159 2.98 -12.25 -15.81
CA ALA A 159 4.31 -12.69 -15.42
C ALA A 159 5.26 -11.50 -15.31
N ALA A 160 5.22 -10.56 -16.26
CA ALA A 160 6.00 -9.33 -16.22
C ALA A 160 5.67 -8.49 -14.98
N ALA A 161 4.39 -8.29 -14.70
CA ALA A 161 3.96 -7.59 -13.48
C ALA A 161 4.43 -8.31 -12.20
N ALA A 162 4.35 -9.64 -12.16
CA ALA A 162 4.82 -10.44 -11.02
C ALA A 162 6.35 -10.30 -10.81
N LEU A 163 7.14 -10.28 -11.89
CA LEU A 163 8.59 -10.09 -11.82
C LEU A 163 8.96 -8.70 -11.30
N LEU A 164 8.29 -7.65 -11.80
CA LEU A 164 8.51 -6.26 -11.35
C LEU A 164 8.14 -6.07 -9.87
N VAL A 165 6.99 -6.62 -9.44
CA VAL A 165 6.57 -6.61 -8.03
C VAL A 165 7.55 -7.41 -7.18
N GLY A 166 7.96 -8.58 -7.65
CA GLY A 166 8.93 -9.46 -6.98
C GLY A 166 10.28 -8.78 -6.75
N ALA A 167 10.77 -8.01 -7.73
CA ALA A 167 12.00 -7.23 -7.60
C ALA A 167 11.90 -6.16 -6.49
N CYS A 168 10.74 -5.50 -6.37
CA CYS A 168 10.48 -4.56 -5.27
C CYS A 168 10.44 -5.27 -3.91
N HIS A 169 9.76 -6.41 -3.82
CA HIS A 169 9.69 -7.22 -2.60
C HIS A 169 11.07 -7.68 -2.17
N GLU A 170 11.83 -8.28 -3.08
CA GLU A 170 13.18 -8.79 -2.82
C GLU A 170 14.08 -7.68 -2.27
N THR A 171 14.12 -6.52 -2.95
CA THR A 171 14.93 -5.38 -2.53
C THR A 171 14.59 -4.90 -1.11
N VAL A 172 13.31 -4.86 -0.75
CA VAL A 172 12.88 -4.37 0.57
C VAL A 172 13.07 -5.44 1.65
N PHE A 173 12.71 -6.70 1.37
CA PHE A 173 12.88 -7.79 2.35
C PHE A 173 14.34 -8.06 2.65
N SER A 174 15.23 -8.03 1.64
CA SER A 174 16.67 -8.18 1.84
C SER A 174 17.24 -7.09 2.76
N ALA A 175 16.69 -5.87 2.70
CA ALA A 175 17.09 -4.79 3.60
C ALA A 175 16.55 -4.95 5.04
N LEU A 176 15.45 -5.69 5.24
CA LEU A 176 14.86 -5.94 6.56
C LEU A 176 15.54 -7.09 7.30
N VAL A 177 16.18 -8.01 6.59
CA VAL A 177 16.84 -9.18 7.17
C VAL A 177 18.36 -8.95 7.19
N PRO A 178 19.03 -8.94 8.38
CA PRO A 178 20.47 -8.81 8.43
C PRO A 178 21.15 -9.99 7.69
N HIS A 179 21.86 -9.67 6.64
CA HIS A 179 22.67 -10.63 5.87
C HIS A 179 24.16 -10.43 6.18
N ALA A 180 24.96 -11.48 6.04
CA ALA A 180 26.40 -11.45 6.25
C ALA A 180 27.20 -10.64 5.21
N GLY A 181 26.49 -9.98 4.29
CA GLY A 181 27.02 -9.05 3.28
C GLY A 181 25.87 -8.55 2.38
N PRO A 182 25.94 -7.30 1.88
CA PRO A 182 24.94 -6.83 0.94
C PRO A 182 25.10 -7.57 -0.38
N ALA A 183 24.12 -8.39 -0.75
CA ALA A 183 23.94 -8.72 -2.15
C ALA A 183 23.60 -7.42 -2.89
N PRO A 184 24.32 -7.03 -3.94
CA PRO A 184 23.99 -5.84 -4.70
C PRO A 184 22.58 -6.03 -5.28
N ALA A 185 21.65 -5.17 -4.88
CA ALA A 185 20.32 -5.14 -5.50
C ALA A 185 20.51 -4.77 -7.00
N PRO A 186 19.83 -5.46 -7.92
CA PRO A 186 19.88 -5.11 -9.33
C PRO A 186 19.42 -3.66 -9.52
N SER A 187 20.01 -2.94 -10.49
CA SER A 187 19.55 -1.60 -10.81
C SER A 187 18.13 -1.65 -11.37
N LEU A 188 17.35 -0.58 -11.17
CA LEU A 188 16.01 -0.50 -11.76
C LEU A 188 16.06 -0.61 -13.28
N ASP A 189 17.12 -0.10 -13.87
CA ASP A 189 17.35 -0.12 -15.32
C ASP A 189 17.55 -1.55 -15.82
N ASP A 190 18.36 -2.35 -15.15
CA ASP A 190 18.60 -3.75 -15.52
C ASP A 190 17.31 -4.59 -15.37
N VAL A 191 16.53 -4.35 -14.32
CA VAL A 191 15.25 -5.04 -14.12
C VAL A 191 14.27 -4.71 -15.24
N VAL A 192 14.14 -3.42 -15.59
CA VAL A 192 13.26 -2.97 -16.68
C VAL A 192 13.72 -3.52 -18.03
N ALA A 193 15.02 -3.44 -18.34
CA ALA A 193 15.57 -3.98 -19.57
C ALA A 193 15.30 -5.48 -19.71
N THR A 194 15.58 -6.26 -18.65
CA THR A 194 15.34 -7.71 -18.65
C THR A 194 13.86 -8.05 -18.88
N VAL A 195 12.94 -7.31 -18.28
CA VAL A 195 11.50 -7.54 -18.49
C VAL A 195 11.09 -7.17 -19.92
N LEU A 196 11.60 -6.06 -20.46
CA LEU A 196 11.29 -5.63 -21.84
C LEU A 196 11.85 -6.58 -22.89
N GLU A 197 13.02 -7.16 -22.69
CA GLU A 197 13.58 -8.21 -23.54
C GLU A 197 12.65 -9.45 -23.59
N GLY A 198 11.96 -9.75 -22.48
CA GLY A 198 11.00 -10.85 -22.40
C GLY A 198 9.60 -10.55 -22.90
N ILE A 199 9.18 -9.27 -22.99
CA ILE A 199 7.83 -8.84 -23.39
C ILE A 199 7.83 -7.84 -24.57
N GLY A 200 8.99 -7.50 -25.09
CA GLY A 200 9.16 -6.63 -26.25
C GLY A 200 8.53 -7.18 -27.52
N ALA A 201 8.27 -6.30 -28.47
CA ALA A 201 7.74 -6.66 -29.78
C ALA A 201 8.86 -7.15 -30.73
#